data_39456a31e7bd3f3b7e039598f977c502
#
_entry.id   39456a31e7bd3f3b7e039598f977c502
#
_cell.length_a   1.000
_cell.length_b   1.000
_cell.length_c   1.000
_cell.angle_alpha   90.00
_cell.angle_beta   90.00
_cell.angle_gamma   90.00
#
_symmetry.space_group_name_H-M   'P 1'
#
loop_
_entity.id
_entity.type
_entity.pdbx_description
1 polymer ?
#
loop_
_entity_poly.entity_id
_entity_poly.type
_entity_poly.pdbx_seq_one_letter_code
_entity_poly.pdbx_strand_id
1 'polypeptide(L)'
;MDRAMDLFREMKRRKVRPDIVTYNLMITGWAREMKRMDKAEEMMSDLMKNPMVSPDTRTFNTLINGYRCMFREDRNWRTERMYFWLCQMRDLKIQPNLHTAKHFNKMNLYFPSVDGPFWTRDFGMAFDPQRHDHRYAR
;
A
#
# COMPACT_ATOMS: atom_id res chain seq x y z
N MET A 1 13.26 -7.22 -13.42
CA MET A 1 12.49 -5.96 -13.47
C MET A 1 12.87 -5.01 -14.58
N ASP A 2 14.12 -4.98 -15.02
CA ASP A 2 14.54 -4.08 -16.10
C ASP A 2 13.73 -4.30 -17.39
N ARG A 3 13.57 -5.56 -17.77
CA ARG A 3 12.79 -5.91 -18.95
C ARG A 3 11.31 -5.54 -18.80
N ALA A 4 10.75 -5.74 -17.60
CA ALA A 4 9.36 -5.37 -17.31
C ALA A 4 9.20 -3.84 -17.39
N MET A 5 10.16 -3.09 -16.86
CA MET A 5 10.16 -1.62 -16.98
C MET A 5 10.27 -1.14 -18.42
N ASP A 6 11.11 -1.80 -19.21
CA ASP A 6 11.23 -1.47 -20.63
C ASP A 6 9.93 -1.70 -21.37
N LEU A 7 9.25 -2.80 -21.09
CA LEU A 7 7.94 -3.09 -21.68
C LEU A 7 6.88 -2.07 -21.23
N PHE A 8 6.91 -1.68 -19.97
CA PHE A 8 5.98 -0.69 -19.43
C PHE A 8 6.19 0.68 -20.09
N ARG A 9 7.44 1.10 -20.26
CA ARG A 9 7.79 2.34 -20.98
C ARG A 9 7.35 2.28 -22.44
N GLU A 10 7.56 1.13 -23.08
CA GLU A 10 7.14 0.93 -24.46
C GLU A 10 5.63 1.00 -24.63
N MET A 11 4.86 0.45 -23.67
CA MET A 11 3.40 0.58 -23.65
C MET A 11 3.00 2.07 -23.63
N LYS A 12 3.63 2.85 -22.75
CA LYS A 12 3.35 4.29 -22.65
C LYS A 12 3.73 5.03 -23.94
N ARG A 13 4.89 4.69 -24.52
CA ARG A 13 5.36 5.30 -25.77
C ARG A 13 4.39 5.05 -26.91
N ARG A 14 3.84 3.85 -27.00
CA ARG A 14 2.87 3.45 -28.03
C ARG A 14 1.44 3.86 -27.71
N LYS A 15 1.23 4.59 -26.62
CA LYS A 15 -0.08 4.99 -26.12
C LYS A 15 -1.02 3.81 -25.83
N VAL A 16 -0.44 2.64 -25.52
CA VAL A 16 -1.17 1.51 -24.97
C VAL A 16 -1.32 1.75 -23.47
N ARG A 17 -2.54 1.85 -22.99
CA ARG A 17 -2.80 2.18 -21.59
C ARG A 17 -2.57 0.99 -20.68
N PRO A 18 -1.63 1.09 -19.69
CA PRO A 18 -1.52 0.06 -18.69
C PRO A 18 -2.81 -0.02 -17.87
N ASP A 19 -3.24 -1.22 -17.55
CA ASP A 19 -4.40 -1.47 -16.68
C ASP A 19 -3.95 -1.73 -15.24
N ILE A 20 -4.91 -1.94 -14.33
CA ILE A 20 -4.62 -2.20 -12.94
C ILE A 20 -3.78 -3.48 -12.74
N VAL A 21 -3.99 -4.48 -13.58
CA VAL A 21 -3.20 -5.72 -13.52
C VAL A 21 -1.73 -5.44 -13.81
N THR A 22 -1.45 -4.64 -14.83
CA THR A 22 -0.09 -4.23 -15.20
C THR A 22 0.58 -3.49 -14.05
N TYR A 23 -0.09 -2.49 -13.48
CA TYR A 23 0.45 -1.74 -12.33
C TYR A 23 0.70 -2.64 -11.14
N ASN A 24 -0.24 -3.53 -10.80
CA ASN A 24 -0.08 -4.44 -9.66
C ASN A 24 1.10 -5.38 -9.86
N LEU A 25 1.33 -5.87 -11.07
CA LEU A 25 2.50 -6.71 -11.38
C LEU A 25 3.81 -5.93 -11.20
N MET A 26 3.86 -4.69 -11.67
CA MET A 26 5.05 -3.85 -11.52
C MET A 26 5.33 -3.52 -10.05
N ILE A 27 4.31 -3.15 -9.31
CA ILE A 27 4.44 -2.84 -7.87
C ILE A 27 4.89 -4.09 -7.11
N THR A 28 4.30 -5.25 -7.41
CA THR A 28 4.68 -6.53 -6.78
C THR A 28 6.14 -6.86 -7.07
N GLY A 29 6.57 -6.72 -8.32
CA GLY A 29 7.95 -6.98 -8.70
C GLY A 29 8.93 -6.11 -7.93
N TRP A 30 8.69 -4.80 -7.86
CA TRP A 30 9.56 -3.91 -7.11
C TRP A 30 9.53 -4.18 -5.61
N ALA A 31 8.35 -4.38 -5.03
CA ALA A 31 8.20 -4.54 -3.59
C ALA A 31 8.72 -5.89 -3.08
N ARG A 32 8.40 -6.97 -3.78
CA ARG A 32 8.68 -8.33 -3.30
C ARG A 32 9.98 -8.91 -3.84
N GLU A 33 10.17 -8.83 -5.14
CA GLU A 33 11.33 -9.46 -5.79
C GLU A 33 12.59 -8.63 -5.64
N MET A 34 12.47 -7.34 -5.87
CA MET A 34 13.62 -6.43 -5.85
C MET A 34 13.80 -5.73 -4.50
N LYS A 35 12.81 -5.82 -3.61
CA LYS A 35 12.79 -5.13 -2.32
C LYS A 35 13.08 -3.63 -2.44
N ARG A 36 12.60 -3.04 -3.50
CA ARG A 36 12.77 -1.63 -3.82
C ARG A 36 11.45 -0.88 -3.61
N MET A 37 11.17 -0.54 -2.35
CA MET A 37 9.93 0.16 -2.00
C MET A 37 9.87 1.56 -2.60
N ASP A 38 11.02 2.22 -2.80
CA ASP A 38 11.10 3.49 -3.51
C ASP A 38 10.52 3.39 -4.92
N LYS A 39 10.86 2.34 -5.64
CA LYS A 39 10.34 2.10 -6.99
C LYS A 39 8.88 1.65 -6.98
N ALA A 40 8.49 0.86 -6.00
CA ALA A 40 7.09 0.45 -5.84
C ALA A 40 6.19 1.68 -5.59
N GLU A 41 6.63 2.60 -4.73
CA GLU A 41 5.88 3.84 -4.45
C GLU A 41 5.86 4.77 -5.67
N GLU A 42 6.93 4.81 -6.45
CA GLU A 42 6.98 5.57 -7.71
C GLU A 42 5.90 5.06 -8.68
N MET A 43 5.78 3.74 -8.81
CA MET A 43 4.73 3.12 -9.62
C MET A 43 3.33 3.39 -9.06
N MET A 44 3.19 3.36 -7.73
CA MET A 44 1.92 3.69 -7.08
C MET A 44 1.53 5.16 -7.32
N SER A 45 2.50 6.07 -7.24
CA SER A 45 2.27 7.48 -7.54
C SER A 45 1.82 7.69 -8.98
N ASP A 46 2.44 6.99 -9.93
CA ASP A 46 2.06 7.04 -11.34
C ASP A 46 0.62 6.52 -11.54
N LEU A 47 0.29 5.41 -10.88
CA LEU A 47 -1.06 4.85 -10.90
C LEU A 47 -2.09 5.84 -10.36
N MET A 48 -1.81 6.47 -9.23
CA MET A 48 -2.73 7.41 -8.59
C MET A 48 -2.97 8.67 -9.41
N LYS A 49 -2.02 9.05 -10.26
CA LYS A 49 -2.16 10.17 -11.18
C LYS A 49 -2.92 9.81 -12.46
N ASN A 50 -3.10 8.53 -12.73
CA ASN A 50 -3.78 8.09 -13.94
C ASN A 50 -5.30 8.12 -13.75
N PRO A 51 -6.03 9.02 -14.44
CA PRO A 51 -7.48 9.15 -14.24
C PRO A 51 -8.28 7.96 -14.76
N MET A 52 -7.68 7.13 -15.60
CA MET A 52 -8.35 6.00 -16.24
C MET A 52 -8.24 4.69 -15.46
N VAL A 53 -7.39 4.65 -14.44
CA VAL A 53 -7.12 3.45 -13.65
C VAL A 53 -7.12 3.81 -12.17
N SER A 54 -7.76 2.99 -11.36
CA SER A 54 -7.79 3.20 -9.91
C SER A 54 -7.08 2.04 -9.21
N PRO A 55 -6.32 2.33 -8.13
CA PRO A 55 -5.76 1.26 -7.32
C PRO A 55 -6.87 0.47 -6.63
N ASP A 56 -6.62 -0.79 -6.35
CA ASP A 56 -7.54 -1.67 -5.63
C ASP A 56 -6.92 -2.15 -4.31
N THR A 57 -7.68 -2.96 -3.57
CA THR A 57 -7.23 -3.50 -2.29
C THR A 57 -5.90 -4.26 -2.43
N ARG A 58 -5.74 -5.01 -3.53
CA ARG A 58 -4.52 -5.77 -3.80
C ARG A 58 -3.30 -4.87 -3.95
N THR A 59 -3.45 -3.72 -4.61
CA THR A 59 -2.39 -2.73 -4.77
C THR A 59 -1.86 -2.28 -3.40
N PHE A 60 -2.76 -1.87 -2.53
CA PHE A 60 -2.39 -1.41 -1.19
C PHE A 60 -1.80 -2.52 -0.34
N ASN A 61 -2.37 -3.73 -0.39
CA ASN A 61 -1.85 -4.88 0.35
C ASN A 61 -0.42 -5.21 -0.06
N THR A 62 -0.07 -5.06 -1.32
CA THR A 62 1.29 -5.28 -1.80
C THR A 62 2.28 -4.29 -1.19
N LEU A 63 1.91 -3.00 -1.13
CA LEU A 63 2.75 -1.98 -0.50
C LEU A 63 2.90 -2.21 1.00
N ILE A 64 1.79 -2.44 1.69
CA ILE A 64 1.79 -2.69 3.13
C ILE A 64 2.67 -3.90 3.46
N ASN A 65 2.50 -5.00 2.73
CA ASN A 65 3.31 -6.20 2.92
C ASN A 65 4.79 -5.96 2.59
N GLY A 66 5.07 -5.14 1.59
CA GLY A 66 6.44 -4.77 1.23
C GLY A 66 7.17 -4.15 2.40
N TYR A 67 6.56 -3.17 3.06
CA TYR A 67 7.15 -2.55 4.26
C TYR A 67 7.26 -3.52 5.42
N ARG A 68 6.25 -4.38 5.62
CA ARG A 68 6.31 -5.40 6.66
C ARG A 68 7.52 -6.32 6.49
N CYS A 69 7.89 -6.61 5.27
CA CYS A 69 8.99 -7.54 4.95
C CYS A 69 10.38 -6.91 4.88
N MET A 70 10.49 -5.61 5.12
CA MET A 70 11.79 -4.91 5.13
C MET A 70 12.48 -5.09 6.49
N PHE A 71 12.87 -6.30 6.83
CA PHE A 71 13.34 -6.68 8.16
C PHE A 71 14.62 -5.95 8.62
N ARG A 72 15.40 -5.40 7.70
CA ARG A 72 16.62 -4.64 8.02
C ARG A 72 16.35 -3.19 8.39
N GLU A 73 15.14 -2.70 8.11
CA GLU A 73 14.77 -1.34 8.40
C GLU A 73 14.14 -1.21 9.78
N ASP A 74 14.19 0.00 10.33
CA ASP A 74 13.62 0.29 11.63
C ASP A 74 12.13 -0.07 11.69
N ARG A 75 11.74 -0.73 12.78
CA ARG A 75 10.35 -1.18 12.95
C ARG A 75 9.38 0.00 13.00
N ASN A 76 9.75 1.10 13.68
CA ASN A 76 8.88 2.27 13.78
C ASN A 76 8.66 2.92 12.43
N TRP A 77 9.70 3.06 11.64
CA TRP A 77 9.60 3.60 10.29
C TRP A 77 8.71 2.73 9.40
N ARG A 78 8.90 1.41 9.44
CA ARG A 78 8.05 0.48 8.68
C ARG A 78 6.59 0.57 9.09
N THR A 79 6.34 0.64 10.39
CA THR A 79 5.00 0.78 10.96
C THR A 79 4.33 2.05 10.46
N GLU A 80 5.03 3.17 10.51
CA GLU A 80 4.53 4.45 10.00
C GLU A 80 4.15 4.36 8.53
N ARG A 81 4.99 3.71 7.71
CA ARG A 81 4.71 3.55 6.28
C ARG A 81 3.49 2.65 6.04
N MET A 82 3.36 1.57 6.80
CA MET A 82 2.19 0.70 6.69
C MET A 82 0.89 1.46 7.01
N TYR A 83 0.88 2.24 8.08
CA TYR A 83 -0.28 3.05 8.45
C TYR A 83 -0.53 4.20 7.47
N PHE A 84 0.52 4.79 6.92
CA PHE A 84 0.39 5.79 5.87
C PHE A 84 -0.45 5.24 4.70
N TRP A 85 -0.12 4.05 4.22
CA TRP A 85 -0.85 3.43 3.12
C TRP A 85 -2.25 2.98 3.52
N LEU A 86 -2.43 2.56 4.76
CA LEU A 86 -3.77 2.26 5.28
C LEU A 86 -4.66 3.51 5.28
N CYS A 87 -4.10 4.66 5.67
CA CYS A 87 -4.82 5.93 5.63
C CYS A 87 -5.15 6.36 4.20
N GLN A 88 -4.23 6.15 3.28
CA GLN A 88 -4.49 6.42 1.85
C GLN A 88 -5.64 5.56 1.33
N MET A 89 -5.66 4.30 1.70
CA MET A 89 -6.72 3.37 1.37
C MET A 89 -8.08 3.87 1.87
N ARG A 90 -8.14 4.32 3.12
CA ARG A 90 -9.33 4.94 3.69
C ARG A 90 -9.77 6.17 2.90
N ASP A 91 -8.84 7.07 2.60
CA ASP A 91 -9.14 8.33 1.93
C ASP A 91 -9.68 8.11 0.51
N LEU A 92 -9.25 7.06 -0.14
CA LEU A 92 -9.74 6.66 -1.45
C LEU A 92 -10.99 5.76 -1.38
N LYS A 93 -11.49 5.49 -0.17
CA LYS A 93 -12.67 4.64 0.07
C LYS A 93 -12.52 3.22 -0.49
N ILE A 94 -11.31 2.69 -0.42
CA ILE A 94 -11.00 1.32 -0.83
C ILE A 94 -11.11 0.42 0.39
N GLN A 95 -11.94 -0.63 0.30
CA GLN A 95 -12.19 -1.52 1.42
C GLN A 95 -11.00 -2.44 1.67
N PRO A 96 -10.54 -2.53 2.93
CA PRO A 96 -9.56 -3.54 3.32
C PRO A 96 -10.20 -4.92 3.31
N ASN A 97 -9.36 -5.94 3.25
CA ASN A 97 -9.81 -7.32 3.36
C ASN A 97 -9.01 -8.05 4.45
N LEU A 98 -9.25 -9.35 4.57
CA LEU A 98 -8.57 -10.18 5.57
C LEU A 98 -7.04 -10.15 5.41
N HIS A 99 -6.55 -10.07 4.18
CA HIS A 99 -5.10 -9.97 3.92
C HIS A 99 -4.52 -8.68 4.46
N THR A 100 -5.24 -7.57 4.33
CA THR A 100 -4.84 -6.29 4.90
C THR A 100 -4.65 -6.42 6.42
N ALA A 101 -5.67 -6.94 7.11
CA ALA A 101 -5.62 -7.13 8.55
C ALA A 101 -4.48 -8.06 8.98
N LYS A 102 -4.25 -9.14 8.25
CA LYS A 102 -3.19 -10.11 8.56
C LYS A 102 -1.80 -9.48 8.53
N HIS A 103 -1.53 -8.55 7.64
CA HIS A 103 -0.22 -7.89 7.58
C HIS A 103 0.07 -7.10 8.85
N PHE A 104 -0.92 -6.42 9.40
CA PHE A 104 -0.80 -5.70 10.67
C PHE A 104 -0.69 -6.67 11.85
N ASN A 105 -1.52 -7.70 11.87
CA ASN A 105 -1.52 -8.69 12.95
C ASN A 105 -0.18 -9.42 13.07
N LYS A 106 0.49 -9.70 11.96
CA LYS A 106 1.80 -10.36 11.96
C LYS A 106 2.89 -9.52 12.62
N MET A 107 2.68 -8.21 12.74
CA MET A 107 3.58 -7.30 13.45
C MET A 107 3.04 -6.90 14.82
N ASN A 108 1.99 -7.54 15.28
CA ASN A 108 1.28 -7.18 16.53
C ASN A 108 0.84 -5.71 16.53
N LEU A 109 0.41 -5.21 15.38
CA LEU A 109 -0.06 -3.84 15.23
C LEU A 109 -1.59 -3.80 15.28
N TYR A 110 -2.10 -2.69 15.81
CA TYR A 110 -3.52 -2.42 15.81
C TYR A 110 -4.04 -2.30 14.37
N PHE A 111 -5.19 -2.93 14.13
CA PHE A 111 -5.91 -2.77 12.88
C PHE A 111 -7.33 -2.28 13.20
N PRO A 112 -7.75 -1.12 12.65
CA PRO A 112 -9.06 -0.55 12.94
C PRO A 112 -10.19 -1.47 12.48
N SER A 113 -11.27 -1.52 13.25
CA SER A 113 -12.47 -2.26 12.82
C SER A 113 -13.01 -1.68 11.52
N VAL A 114 -13.36 -2.56 10.58
CA VAL A 114 -13.86 -2.16 9.26
C VAL A 114 -15.16 -1.34 9.37
N ASP A 115 -15.96 -1.64 10.39
CA ASP A 115 -17.22 -0.93 10.65
C ASP A 115 -17.03 0.27 11.58
N GLY A 116 -15.79 0.56 11.95
CA GLY A 116 -15.48 1.62 12.91
C GLY A 116 -15.31 2.99 12.28
N PRO A 117 -15.18 4.02 13.14
CA PRO A 117 -15.11 5.43 12.70
C PRO A 117 -13.93 5.71 11.78
N PHE A 118 -12.85 4.94 11.89
CA PHE A 118 -11.67 5.11 11.02
C PHE A 118 -12.04 5.07 9.53
N TRP A 119 -12.95 4.17 9.16
CA TRP A 119 -13.34 3.97 7.76
C TRP A 119 -14.46 4.87 7.29
N THR A 120 -15.25 5.38 8.23
CA THR A 120 -16.41 6.25 7.89
C THR A 120 -16.03 7.71 7.69
N ARG A 121 -14.88 8.15 8.17
CA ARG A 121 -14.40 9.53 8.12
C ARG A 121 -15.29 10.55 8.86
N ASP A 122 -16.26 10.10 9.62
CA ASP A 122 -17.25 10.98 10.25
C ASP A 122 -16.79 11.50 11.61
N PHE A 123 -15.64 11.07 12.08
CA PHE A 123 -15.10 11.58 13.33
C PHE A 123 -13.91 12.50 13.04
N GLY A 124 -13.95 13.70 13.61
CA GLY A 124 -12.98 14.76 13.33
C GLY A 124 -11.57 14.53 13.90
N MET A 125 -11.20 13.29 14.16
CA MET A 125 -9.88 12.97 14.70
C MET A 125 -9.06 12.17 13.70
N ALA A 126 -7.87 12.65 13.41
CA ALA A 126 -6.93 11.89 12.60
C ALA A 126 -6.48 10.63 13.37
N PHE A 127 -6.41 9.51 12.67
CA PHE A 127 -5.82 8.30 13.21
C PHE A 127 -4.34 8.52 13.44
N ASP A 128 -3.88 8.29 14.66
CA ASP A 128 -2.47 8.40 15.02
C ASP A 128 -1.91 7.00 15.22
N PRO A 129 -1.11 6.51 14.26
CA PRO A 129 -0.55 5.16 14.34
C PRO A 129 0.33 4.94 15.57
N GLN A 130 1.11 5.96 15.95
CA GLN A 130 2.02 5.84 17.09
C GLN A 130 1.26 5.78 18.40
N ARG A 131 0.21 6.57 18.53
CA ARG A 131 -0.61 6.59 19.73
C ARG A 131 -1.32 5.27 19.98
N HIS A 132 -1.71 4.58 18.92
CA HIS A 132 -2.45 3.32 19.02
C HIS A 132 -1.55 2.09 19.09
N ASP A 133 -0.33 2.18 18.61
CA ASP A 133 0.61 1.05 18.57
C ASP A 133 0.84 0.47 19.98
N HIS A 134 1.04 1.33 20.97
CA HIS A 134 1.29 0.91 22.35
C HIS A 134 0.10 0.21 23.03
N ARG A 135 -1.12 0.51 22.60
CA ARG A 135 -2.33 -0.07 23.20
C ARG A 135 -2.65 -1.44 22.64
N TYR A 136 -2.31 -1.71 21.39
CA TYR A 136 -2.79 -2.86 20.64
C TYR A 136 -1.68 -3.76 20.16
N ALA A 137 -0.45 -3.42 20.41
CA ALA A 137 0.74 -4.21 20.10
C ALA A 137 0.95 -5.31 21.16
N ARG A 138 0.04 -6.24 21.24
CA ARG A 138 0.11 -7.37 22.17
C ARG A 138 0.18 -8.68 21.43
#